data_4edb88f7cd074fc47514c407d12623df
#
_entry.id   4edb88f7cd074fc47514c407d12623df
#
_cell.length_a   1.000
_cell.length_b   1.000
_cell.length_c   1.000
_cell.angle_alpha   90.00
_cell.angle_beta   90.00
_cell.angle_gamma   90.00
#
_symmetry.space_group_name_H-M   'P 1'
#
loop_
_entity.id
_entity.type
_entity.pdbx_description
1 polymer ?
#
loop_
_entity_poly.entity_id
_entity_poly.type
_entity_poly.pdbx_seq_one_letter_code
_entity_poly.pdbx_strand_id
1 'polypeptide(L)'
;HGIGRRQRQMCIRDSTYDVQEGETPEMIAHKLYGDAELHWVVCMANDIVNRFHDWPMNTNQFLSYVRDRYDNPDAVHHYEINQTSGDTTLKIDIGTSNADYPTATAVTNFEFEEKEQDKKRQIRLVDPVYIPQIIEEFQELMKESVV
;
A
#
# COMPACT_ATOMS: atom_id res chain seq x y z
N HIS A 1 7.13 10.70 21.05
CA HIS A 1 8.42 10.74 20.36
C HIS A 1 9.23 9.46 20.46
N GLY A 2 9.25 8.79 21.61
CA GLY A 2 9.96 7.53 21.79
C GLY A 2 9.42 6.41 20.88
N ILE A 3 8.11 6.37 20.70
CA ILE A 3 7.44 5.37 19.88
C ILE A 3 7.76 5.55 18.40
N GLY A 4 7.73 6.77 17.91
CA GLY A 4 8.08 7.08 16.54
C GLY A 4 9.52 6.71 16.20
N ARG A 5 10.45 6.93 17.09
CA ARG A 5 11.85 6.54 16.93
C ARG A 5 12.02 5.03 16.92
N ARG A 6 11.35 4.34 17.82
CA ARG A 6 11.42 2.87 17.89
C ARG A 6 10.79 2.24 16.66
N GLN A 7 9.68 2.77 16.18
CA GLN A 7 9.08 2.31 14.94
C GLN A 7 10.04 2.50 13.75
N ARG A 8 10.73 3.64 13.69
CA ARG A 8 11.73 3.88 12.64
C ARG A 8 12.90 2.91 12.74
N GLN A 9 13.38 2.62 13.93
CA GLN A 9 14.45 1.65 14.14
C GLN A 9 14.01 0.24 13.76
N MET A 10 12.78 -0.13 14.07
CA MET A 10 12.18 -1.39 13.66
C MET A 10 12.00 -1.46 12.14
N CYS A 11 11.61 -0.34 11.49
CA CYS A 11 11.45 -0.27 10.05
C CYS A 11 12.75 -0.53 9.28
N ILE A 12 13.91 -0.24 9.85
CA ILE A 12 15.21 -0.56 9.23
C ILE A 12 15.38 -2.07 9.04
N ARG A 13 14.71 -2.88 9.85
CA ARG A 13 14.78 -4.33 9.81
C ARG A 13 13.52 -4.98 9.26
N ASP A 14 12.68 -4.18 8.62
CA ASP A 14 11.50 -4.71 7.95
C ASP A 14 11.91 -5.44 6.68
N SER A 15 11.14 -6.45 6.34
CA SER A 15 11.18 -7.04 5.01
C SER A 15 10.00 -6.53 4.18
N THR A 16 10.19 -6.46 2.86
CA THR A 16 9.08 -6.18 1.95
C THR A 16 8.35 -7.47 1.60
N TYR A 17 7.04 -7.35 1.40
CA TYR A 17 6.20 -8.48 1.05
C TYR A 17 5.16 -8.02 0.02
N ASP A 18 4.95 -8.83 -1.00
CA ASP A 18 3.90 -8.60 -1.98
C ASP A 18 2.65 -9.37 -1.58
N VAL A 19 1.58 -8.65 -1.26
CA VAL A 19 0.30 -9.25 -0.88
C VAL A 19 -0.24 -10.07 -2.05
N GLN A 20 -0.53 -11.33 -1.79
CA GLN A 20 -1.08 -12.24 -2.80
C GLN A 20 -2.58 -12.02 -2.96
N GLU A 21 -3.12 -12.56 -4.05
CA GLU A 21 -4.55 -12.46 -4.36
C GLU A 21 -5.39 -12.97 -3.19
N GLY A 22 -6.26 -12.11 -2.69
CA GLY A 22 -7.19 -12.47 -1.62
C GLY A 22 -6.61 -12.54 -0.21
N GLU A 23 -5.31 -12.24 -0.02
CA GLU A 23 -4.73 -12.24 1.31
C GLU A 23 -5.22 -11.05 2.14
N THR A 24 -5.55 -11.30 3.39
CA THR A 24 -5.95 -10.29 4.38
C THR A 24 -4.83 -10.08 5.40
N PRO A 25 -4.84 -8.97 6.16
CA PRO A 25 -3.87 -8.77 7.23
C PRO A 25 -3.84 -9.91 8.24
N GLU A 26 -4.99 -10.50 8.54
CA GLU A 26 -5.12 -11.65 9.45
C GLU A 26 -4.40 -12.88 8.92
N MET A 27 -4.53 -13.15 7.64
CA MET A 27 -3.85 -14.29 7.00
C MET A 27 -2.34 -14.12 7.04
N ILE A 28 -1.85 -12.92 6.77
CA ILE A 28 -0.42 -12.61 6.81
C ILE A 28 0.12 -12.72 8.24
N ALA A 29 -0.60 -12.19 9.21
CA ALA A 29 -0.22 -12.27 10.61
C ALA A 29 -0.15 -13.72 11.10
N HIS A 30 -1.12 -14.54 10.72
CA HIS A 30 -1.11 -15.97 11.04
C HIS A 30 0.09 -16.68 10.41
N LYS A 31 0.37 -16.39 9.15
CA LYS A 31 1.44 -17.02 8.40
C LYS A 31 2.84 -16.67 8.94
N LEU A 32 3.05 -15.41 9.33
CA LEU A 32 4.36 -14.92 9.74
C LEU A 32 4.57 -14.91 11.25
N TYR A 33 3.54 -14.57 12.01
CA TYR A 33 3.63 -14.40 13.45
C TYR A 33 2.96 -15.54 14.22
N GLY A 34 2.28 -16.44 13.51
CA GLY A 34 1.58 -17.55 14.13
C GLY A 34 0.28 -17.18 14.84
N ASP A 35 -0.17 -15.94 14.74
CA ASP A 35 -1.37 -15.46 15.42
C ASP A 35 -2.09 -14.43 14.55
N ALA A 36 -3.30 -14.77 14.10
CA ALA A 36 -4.11 -13.88 13.28
C ALA A 36 -4.54 -12.60 14.01
N GLU A 37 -4.61 -12.63 15.34
CA GLU A 37 -4.94 -11.43 16.12
C GLU A 37 -3.89 -10.33 16.00
N LEU A 38 -2.67 -10.66 15.59
CA LEU A 38 -1.60 -9.70 15.36
C LEU A 38 -1.75 -8.95 14.02
N HIS A 39 -2.90 -9.03 13.37
CA HIS A 39 -3.18 -8.27 12.14
C HIS A 39 -2.98 -6.76 12.32
N TRP A 40 -3.20 -6.25 13.54
CA TRP A 40 -3.01 -4.83 13.83
C TRP A 40 -1.55 -4.39 13.69
N VAL A 41 -0.60 -5.30 13.91
CA VAL A 41 0.83 -5.00 13.70
C VAL A 41 1.11 -4.79 12.22
N VAL A 42 0.53 -5.63 11.36
CA VAL A 42 0.64 -5.48 9.90
C VAL A 42 0.06 -4.15 9.44
N CYS A 43 -1.11 -3.80 9.93
CA CYS A 43 -1.77 -2.55 9.57
C CYS A 43 -0.99 -1.33 10.09
N MET A 44 -0.51 -1.38 11.31
CA MET A 44 0.25 -0.28 11.92
C MET A 44 1.56 -0.02 11.18
N ALA A 45 2.29 -1.06 10.82
CA ALA A 45 3.57 -0.94 10.13
C ALA A 45 3.44 -0.31 8.74
N ASN A 46 2.24 -0.35 8.16
CA ASN A 46 1.95 0.15 6.81
C ASN A 46 1.00 1.35 6.80
N ASP A 47 0.75 1.97 7.94
CA ASP A 47 -0.15 3.12 8.11
C ASP A 47 -1.55 2.86 7.55
N ILE A 48 -2.04 1.63 7.70
CA ILE A 48 -3.37 1.25 7.23
C ILE A 48 -4.39 1.64 8.31
N VAL A 49 -5.12 2.70 8.03
CA VAL A 49 -6.17 3.21 8.93
C VAL A 49 -7.52 2.64 8.55
N ASN A 50 -7.82 2.64 7.24
CA ASN A 50 -9.05 2.08 6.71
C ASN A 50 -8.72 0.90 5.80
N ARG A 51 -8.92 -0.32 6.30
CA ARG A 51 -8.56 -1.53 5.56
C ARG A 51 -9.34 -1.71 4.25
N PHE A 52 -10.50 -1.06 4.10
CA PHE A 52 -11.27 -1.14 2.86
C PHE A 52 -10.66 -0.31 1.73
N HIS A 53 -9.97 0.79 2.07
CA HIS A 53 -9.33 1.66 1.09
C HIS A 53 -7.81 1.47 1.00
N ASP A 54 -7.18 1.17 2.13
CA ASP A 54 -5.71 1.14 2.20
C ASP A 54 -5.14 -0.24 1.90
N TRP A 55 -5.95 -1.29 2.01
CA TRP A 55 -5.53 -2.66 1.72
C TRP A 55 -5.84 -3.00 0.25
N PRO A 56 -4.96 -3.74 -0.45
CA PRO A 56 -5.24 -4.13 -1.83
C PRO A 56 -6.47 -5.02 -1.94
N MET A 57 -7.27 -4.77 -2.96
CA MET A 57 -8.48 -5.52 -3.23
C MET A 57 -8.18 -6.84 -3.93
N ASN A 58 -9.05 -7.84 -3.78
CA ASN A 58 -9.00 -9.00 -4.66
C ASN A 58 -9.51 -8.62 -6.06
N THR A 59 -9.33 -9.51 -7.03
CA THR A 59 -9.67 -9.24 -8.42
C THR A 59 -11.13 -8.87 -8.61
N ASN A 60 -12.05 -9.59 -7.98
CA ASN A 60 -13.49 -9.32 -8.11
C ASN A 60 -13.89 -7.98 -7.52
N GLN A 61 -13.37 -7.66 -6.35
CA GLN A 61 -13.61 -6.36 -5.71
C GLN A 61 -13.06 -5.23 -6.55
N PHE A 62 -11.88 -5.41 -7.12
CA PHE A 62 -11.23 -4.41 -7.97
C PHE A 62 -12.05 -4.14 -9.23
N LEU A 63 -12.51 -5.17 -9.91
CA LEU A 63 -13.33 -5.02 -11.11
C LEU A 63 -14.63 -4.29 -10.81
N SER A 64 -15.30 -4.62 -9.71
CA SER A 64 -16.50 -3.93 -9.27
C SER A 64 -16.24 -2.47 -8.95
N TYR A 65 -15.15 -2.19 -8.26
CA TYR A 65 -14.74 -0.83 -7.90
C TYR A 65 -14.51 0.03 -9.14
N VAL A 66 -13.80 -0.49 -10.13
CA VAL A 66 -13.52 0.24 -11.38
C VAL A 66 -14.80 0.52 -12.17
N ARG A 67 -15.71 -0.46 -12.26
CA ARG A 67 -17.00 -0.29 -12.94
C ARG A 67 -17.86 0.77 -12.28
N ASP A 68 -17.86 0.82 -10.96
CA ASP A 68 -18.66 1.79 -10.20
C ASP A 68 -18.09 3.19 -10.29
N ARG A 69 -16.76 3.31 -10.37
CA ARG A 69 -16.08 4.61 -10.37
C ARG A 69 -16.03 5.25 -11.75
N TYR A 70 -15.85 4.45 -12.80
CA TYR A 70 -15.65 4.95 -14.15
C TYR A 70 -16.74 4.43 -15.09
N ASP A 71 -17.34 5.34 -15.88
CA ASP A 71 -18.29 4.97 -16.92
C ASP A 71 -17.60 4.18 -18.03
N ASN A 72 -16.35 4.55 -18.35
CA ASN A 72 -15.54 3.87 -19.34
C ASN A 72 -14.15 3.60 -18.78
N PRO A 73 -13.87 2.38 -18.32
CA PRO A 73 -12.53 2.01 -17.81
C PRO A 73 -11.42 2.12 -18.85
N ASP A 74 -11.75 2.03 -20.14
CA ASP A 74 -10.78 2.10 -21.22
C ASP A 74 -10.49 3.53 -21.68
N ALA A 75 -11.20 4.52 -21.14
CA ALA A 75 -10.94 5.92 -21.45
C ALA A 75 -9.59 6.35 -20.86
N VAL A 76 -8.95 7.32 -21.50
CA VAL A 76 -7.65 7.84 -21.06
C VAL A 76 -7.81 8.59 -19.74
N HIS A 77 -7.05 8.17 -18.74
CA HIS A 77 -6.95 8.88 -17.46
C HIS A 77 -5.96 10.03 -17.57
N HIS A 78 -4.80 9.77 -18.13
CA HIS A 78 -3.77 10.77 -18.37
C HIS A 78 -2.76 10.23 -19.38
N TYR A 79 -1.86 11.12 -19.83
CA TYR A 79 -0.71 10.77 -20.67
C TYR A 79 0.56 10.87 -19.85
N GLU A 80 1.54 10.04 -20.17
CA GLU A 80 2.84 10.01 -19.50
C GLU A 80 3.97 10.11 -20.50
N ILE A 81 5.03 10.82 -20.12
CA ILE A 81 6.29 10.86 -20.85
C ILE A 81 7.43 10.38 -19.95
N ASN A 82 8.52 9.93 -20.58
CA ASN A 82 9.72 9.57 -19.82
C ASN A 82 10.43 10.83 -19.36
N GLN A 83 10.96 10.81 -18.15
CA GLN A 83 11.85 11.85 -17.68
C GLN A 83 13.14 11.82 -18.50
N THR A 84 13.56 12.98 -19.02
CA THR A 84 14.72 13.07 -19.91
C THR A 84 16.02 13.41 -19.17
N SER A 85 15.93 13.83 -17.92
CA SER A 85 17.08 14.15 -17.08
C SER A 85 16.99 13.45 -15.74
N GLY A 86 18.12 13.10 -15.16
CA GLY A 86 18.14 12.33 -13.90
C GLY A 86 17.75 10.88 -14.11
N ASP A 87 16.78 10.40 -13.33
CA ASP A 87 16.29 9.02 -13.42
C ASP A 87 15.33 8.88 -14.62
N THR A 88 15.83 8.29 -15.71
CA THR A 88 15.06 8.11 -16.95
C THR A 88 14.01 6.99 -16.86
N THR A 89 13.94 6.27 -15.75
CA THR A 89 12.90 5.25 -15.54
C THR A 89 11.59 5.87 -15.02
N LEU A 90 11.64 7.10 -14.53
CA LEU A 90 10.47 7.79 -14.02
C LEU A 90 9.57 8.28 -15.16
N LYS A 91 8.27 8.23 -14.90
CA LYS A 91 7.25 8.74 -15.81
C LYS A 91 6.68 10.05 -15.27
N ILE A 92 6.43 10.99 -16.16
CA ILE A 92 5.86 12.28 -15.83
C ILE A 92 4.44 12.35 -16.37
N ASP A 93 3.48 12.64 -15.50
CA ASP A 93 2.08 12.87 -15.87
C ASP A 93 1.95 14.25 -16.50
N ILE A 94 1.54 14.32 -17.76
CA ILE A 94 1.35 15.56 -18.50
C ILE A 94 -0.12 15.96 -18.64
N GLY A 95 -1.02 15.26 -17.96
CA GLY A 95 -2.45 15.55 -17.96
C GLY A 95 -3.24 14.83 -19.05
N THR A 96 -4.38 15.38 -19.41
CA THR A 96 -5.35 14.71 -20.29
C THR A 96 -5.15 15.01 -21.78
N SER A 97 -4.14 15.81 -22.13
CA SER A 97 -3.83 16.15 -23.52
C SER A 97 -2.40 15.82 -23.88
N ASN A 98 -2.20 15.25 -25.06
CA ASN A 98 -0.89 14.95 -25.62
C ASN A 98 -0.47 15.92 -26.73
N ALA A 99 -1.10 17.09 -26.81
CA ALA A 99 -0.87 18.05 -27.90
C ALA A 99 0.61 18.50 -27.99
N ASP A 100 1.24 18.72 -26.84
CA ASP A 100 2.65 19.15 -26.78
C ASP A 100 3.64 17.96 -26.88
N TYR A 101 3.17 16.73 -26.65
CA TYR A 101 3.97 15.51 -26.66
C TYR A 101 3.21 14.41 -27.40
N PRO A 102 3.17 14.43 -28.77
CA PRO A 102 2.37 13.48 -29.55
C PRO A 102 2.75 12.01 -29.35
N THR A 103 3.97 11.73 -28.89
CA THR A 103 4.44 10.36 -28.64
C THR A 103 4.20 9.91 -27.20
N ALA A 104 3.52 10.71 -26.36
CA ALA A 104 3.22 10.35 -24.98
C ALA A 104 2.37 9.07 -24.92
N THR A 105 2.65 8.26 -23.89
CA THR A 105 1.92 7.01 -23.66
C THR A 105 0.58 7.32 -22.96
N ALA A 106 -0.51 6.81 -23.51
CA ALA A 106 -1.83 6.91 -22.88
C ALA A 106 -1.95 5.90 -21.74
N VAL A 107 -2.44 6.34 -20.60
CA VAL A 107 -2.77 5.48 -19.46
C VAL A 107 -4.28 5.52 -19.28
N THR A 108 -4.91 4.35 -19.37
CA THR A 108 -6.37 4.25 -19.22
C THR A 108 -6.75 4.32 -17.74
N ASN A 109 -8.03 4.56 -17.46
CA ASN A 109 -8.57 4.56 -16.11
C ASN A 109 -8.31 3.23 -15.41
N PHE A 110 -8.48 2.12 -16.12
CA PHE A 110 -8.24 0.79 -15.59
C PHE A 110 -6.75 0.60 -15.23
N GLU A 111 -5.85 0.98 -16.12
CA GLU A 111 -4.40 0.87 -15.88
C GLU A 111 -3.95 1.73 -14.70
N PHE A 112 -4.52 2.92 -14.56
CA PHE A 112 -4.23 3.81 -13.43
C PHE A 112 -4.62 3.15 -12.10
N GLU A 113 -5.83 2.63 -12.01
CA GLU A 113 -6.32 1.98 -10.79
C GLU A 113 -5.53 0.69 -10.49
N GLU A 114 -5.16 -0.06 -11.53
CA GLU A 114 -4.34 -1.26 -11.38
C GLU A 114 -2.98 -0.93 -10.77
N LYS A 115 -2.34 0.14 -11.23
CA LYS A 115 -1.07 0.61 -10.67
C LYS A 115 -1.22 1.04 -9.21
N GLU A 116 -2.33 1.70 -8.86
CA GLU A 116 -2.61 2.08 -7.47
C GLU A 116 -2.77 0.86 -6.57
N GLN A 117 -3.42 -0.21 -7.07
CA GLN A 117 -3.52 -1.46 -6.33
C GLN A 117 -2.16 -2.14 -6.18
N ASP A 118 -1.34 -2.12 -7.21
CA ASP A 118 0.01 -2.70 -7.15
C ASP A 118 0.89 -2.01 -6.12
N LYS A 119 0.76 -0.70 -5.96
CA LYS A 119 1.46 0.05 -4.91
C LYS A 119 1.01 -0.40 -3.51
N LYS A 120 -0.27 -0.65 -3.33
CA LYS A 120 -0.83 -1.13 -2.05
C LYS A 120 -0.40 -2.55 -1.73
N ARG A 121 -0.09 -3.37 -2.74
CA ARG A 121 0.37 -4.76 -2.52
C ARG A 121 1.76 -4.84 -1.93
N GLN A 122 2.60 -3.84 -2.14
CA GLN A 122 3.94 -3.80 -1.57
C GLN A 122 3.88 -3.27 -0.16
N ILE A 123 3.92 -4.18 0.80
CA ILE A 123 3.86 -3.83 2.22
C ILE A 123 5.19 -4.15 2.92
N ARG A 124 5.36 -3.57 4.09
CA ARG A 124 6.47 -3.86 4.99
C ARG A 124 5.99 -4.77 6.10
N LEU A 125 6.82 -5.72 6.45
CA LEU A 125 6.53 -6.65 7.55
C LEU A 125 7.61 -6.51 8.61
N VAL A 126 7.16 -6.34 9.86
CA VAL A 126 8.06 -6.29 11.01
C VAL A 126 8.62 -7.69 11.25
N ASP A 127 9.93 -7.77 11.53
CA ASP A 127 10.56 -9.04 11.86
C ASP A 127 9.87 -9.64 13.11
N PRO A 128 9.51 -10.94 13.08
CA PRO A 128 8.85 -11.60 14.22
C PRO A 128 9.60 -11.46 15.55
N VAL A 129 10.89 -11.30 15.51
CA VAL A 129 11.75 -11.11 16.71
C VAL A 129 11.33 -9.88 17.53
N TYR A 130 10.75 -8.87 16.90
CA TYR A 130 10.34 -7.62 17.56
C TYR A 130 8.90 -7.62 18.06
N ILE A 131 8.12 -8.66 17.76
CA ILE A 131 6.70 -8.72 18.12
C ILE A 131 6.48 -8.61 19.63
N PRO A 132 7.19 -9.33 20.50
CA PRO A 132 6.99 -9.19 21.95
C PRO A 132 7.22 -7.76 22.45
N GLN A 133 8.22 -7.08 21.92
CA GLN A 133 8.53 -5.70 22.27
C GLN A 133 7.41 -4.74 21.84
N ILE A 134 6.87 -4.92 20.64
CA ILE A 134 5.77 -4.11 20.11
C ILE A 134 4.52 -4.28 20.96
N ILE A 135 4.19 -5.51 21.34
CA ILE A 135 3.04 -5.80 22.20
C ILE A 135 3.19 -5.12 23.56
N GLU A 136 4.37 -5.20 24.14
CA GLU A 136 4.67 -4.57 25.44
C GLU A 136 4.48 -3.05 25.37
N GLU A 137 5.04 -2.42 24.36
CA GLU A 137 4.90 -0.97 24.15
C GLU A 137 3.44 -0.55 23.93
N PHE A 138 2.70 -1.34 23.18
CA PHE A 138 1.28 -1.09 22.93
C PHE A 138 0.47 -1.18 24.23
N GLN A 139 0.74 -2.18 25.06
CA GLN A 139 0.08 -2.34 26.36
C GLN A 139 0.35 -1.17 27.28
N GLU A 140 1.59 -0.68 27.33
CA GLU A 140 1.95 0.50 28.12
C GLU A 140 1.20 1.74 27.65
N LEU A 141 1.10 1.94 26.34
CA LEU A 141 0.32 3.05 25.76
C LEU A 141 -1.15 2.98 26.13
N MET A 142 -1.74 1.80 26.09
CA MET A 142 -3.13 1.60 26.46
C MET A 142 -3.37 1.93 27.93
N LYS A 143 -2.43 1.59 28.81
CA LYS A 143 -2.51 1.96 30.22
C LYS A 143 -2.46 3.46 30.42
N GLU A 144 -1.58 4.15 29.72
CA GLU A 144 -1.47 5.61 29.79
C GLU A 144 -2.74 6.30 29.27
N SER A 145 -3.35 5.77 28.22
CA SER A 145 -4.55 6.36 27.63
C SER A 145 -5.81 6.18 28.47
N VAL A 146 -5.82 5.22 29.38
CA VAL A 146 -6.97 4.94 30.28
C VAL A 146 -6.95 5.82 31.53
N VAL A 147 -5.81 6.36 31.88
CA VAL A 147 -5.66 7.29 33.02
C VAL A 147 -6.02 8.73 32.58
#